data_b7b79d8f1a5fa1f82607a3177973b929
#
_entry.id   b7b79d8f1a5fa1f82607a3177973b929
#
_cell.length_a   1.000
_cell.length_b   1.000
_cell.length_c   1.000
_cell.angle_alpha   90.00
_cell.angle_beta   90.00
_cell.angle_gamma   90.00
#
_symmetry.space_group_name_H-M   'P 1'
#
loop_
_entity.id
_entity.type
_entity.pdbx_description
1 polymer ?
#
loop_
_entity_poly.entity_id
_entity_poly.type
_entity_poly.pdbx_seq_one_letter_code
_entity_poly.pdbx_strand_id
1 'polypeptide(L)'
;MTGTGVVLPTGRHITPLWDAWTDGKPAISPYLDPLVSTRRITHFGHIPAEVVEQSREAVPHRQRKYGTPYTFNAVLAAQDAITEAGPGWASVDDHRRGLFVAQDNSTTPSIGTFARGLAQLGEGREIDFGALTNELLMNGGLDPFTIIHALNNNTLALVSIVHELRGDCAALVQGESAAVTALQRATFSLRNGHCDIALVVGAGSYNEPLTLAGHYRLGHLAKDAGGDGQLRSFDSAQDGTILSEGAVALVLERSRDATARGATPLVQLCDTVVVSGSRGAGPAHVAHRYDDMLHQNGIGTEQLGAVLADGKAAPGYDTAEIELLTTLFKGSGIPVSTVRPITGTPGAAGPLVDLALAGQIFTENTLPAIAHLADPLSDQLEFVQGGPRKQRIDSVLGTYANFNGISSAVLAKRPDAAGAA
;
A
#
# COMPACT_ATOMS: atom_id res chain seq x y z
N MET A 1 15.90 -4.76 -5.15
CA MET A 1 15.23 -4.88 -3.85
C MET A 1 15.87 -6.04 -3.11
N THR A 2 16.33 -5.79 -1.89
CA THR A 2 17.10 -6.74 -1.09
C THR A 2 16.56 -6.96 0.31
N GLY A 3 15.47 -6.30 0.67
CA GLY A 3 14.77 -6.52 1.93
C GLY A 3 13.34 -6.04 1.84
N THR A 4 12.45 -6.72 2.56
CA THR A 4 11.02 -6.47 2.67
C THR A 4 10.58 -6.52 4.13
N GLY A 5 9.66 -5.66 4.50
CA GLY A 5 8.97 -5.72 5.77
C GLY A 5 7.48 -5.47 5.54
N VAL A 6 6.65 -6.32 6.08
CA VAL A 6 5.20 -6.32 5.82
C VAL A 6 4.45 -6.37 7.14
N VAL A 7 3.53 -5.42 7.33
CA VAL A 7 2.59 -5.34 8.44
C VAL A 7 1.21 -5.05 7.83
N LEU A 8 0.37 -6.07 7.77
CA LEU A 8 -0.93 -6.05 7.08
C LEU A 8 -2.01 -6.77 7.91
N PRO A 9 -3.28 -6.75 7.49
CA PRO A 9 -4.33 -7.53 8.13
C PRO A 9 -4.03 -9.04 8.23
N THR A 10 -3.24 -9.59 7.31
CA THR A 10 -2.76 -10.98 7.35
C THR A 10 -1.69 -11.24 8.42
N GLY A 11 -1.18 -10.19 9.06
CA GLY A 11 -0.13 -10.28 10.08
C GLY A 11 1.16 -9.59 9.69
N ARG A 12 2.27 -10.06 10.27
CA ARG A 12 3.63 -9.57 10.06
C ARG A 12 4.39 -10.53 9.14
N HIS A 13 5.28 -9.99 8.29
CA HIS A 13 6.06 -10.68 7.28
C HIS A 13 5.28 -11.09 6.03
N ILE A 14 6.02 -11.47 4.98
CA ILE A 14 5.44 -11.80 3.67
C ILE A 14 4.75 -13.17 3.67
N THR A 15 5.20 -14.13 4.46
CA THR A 15 4.70 -15.51 4.44
C THR A 15 3.21 -15.61 4.78
N PRO A 16 2.68 -15.02 5.87
CA PRO A 16 1.25 -15.05 6.14
C PRO A 16 0.40 -14.43 5.03
N LEU A 17 0.91 -13.39 4.37
CA LEU A 17 0.23 -12.78 3.23
C LEU A 17 0.21 -13.71 2.02
N TRP A 18 1.34 -14.33 1.71
CA TRP A 18 1.45 -15.28 0.60
C TRP A 18 0.53 -16.50 0.78
N ASP A 19 0.55 -17.07 1.98
CA ASP A 19 -0.30 -18.23 2.31
C ASP A 19 -1.78 -17.87 2.24
N ALA A 20 -2.17 -16.72 2.80
CA ALA A 20 -3.55 -16.24 2.75
C ALA A 20 -4.01 -16.00 1.29
N TRP A 21 -3.15 -15.44 0.43
CA TRP A 21 -3.48 -15.21 -0.98
C TRP A 21 -3.57 -16.52 -1.77
N THR A 22 -2.63 -17.42 -1.56
CA THR A 22 -2.61 -18.73 -2.23
C THR A 22 -3.81 -19.59 -1.83
N ASP A 23 -4.21 -19.53 -0.57
CA ASP A 23 -5.38 -20.23 -0.03
C ASP A 23 -6.72 -19.53 -0.31
N GLY A 24 -6.70 -18.28 -0.80
CA GLY A 24 -7.89 -17.46 -1.01
C GLY A 24 -8.60 -17.08 0.30
N LYS A 25 -7.86 -16.90 1.40
CA LYS A 25 -8.40 -16.59 2.74
C LYS A 25 -8.31 -15.10 3.06
N PRO A 26 -9.42 -14.34 3.02
CA PRO A 26 -9.42 -12.92 3.36
C PRO A 26 -9.02 -12.66 4.81
N ALA A 27 -8.25 -11.59 5.03
CA ALA A 27 -7.93 -11.05 6.35
C ALA A 27 -8.81 -9.83 6.66
N ILE A 28 -10.09 -9.94 6.37
CA ILE A 28 -11.10 -8.91 6.55
C ILE A 28 -12.01 -9.32 7.70
N SER A 29 -12.32 -8.41 8.59
CA SER A 29 -13.11 -8.67 9.78
C SER A 29 -14.23 -7.62 9.93
N PRO A 30 -15.28 -7.91 10.72
CA PRO A 30 -16.29 -6.93 11.04
C PRO A 30 -15.70 -5.65 11.65
N TYR A 31 -16.21 -4.50 11.21
CA TYR A 31 -15.82 -3.21 11.78
C TYR A 31 -16.56 -2.96 13.09
N LEU A 32 -15.83 -2.71 14.18
CA LEU A 32 -16.36 -2.71 15.54
C LEU A 32 -16.39 -1.34 16.21
N ASP A 33 -16.04 -0.23 15.54
CA ASP A 33 -16.09 1.08 16.18
C ASP A 33 -17.57 1.54 16.37
N PRO A 34 -18.05 1.67 17.60
CA PRO A 34 -19.45 2.05 17.88
C PRO A 34 -19.81 3.46 17.42
N LEU A 35 -18.85 4.35 17.18
CA LEU A 35 -19.09 5.71 16.66
C LEU A 35 -19.36 5.71 15.16
N VAL A 36 -18.81 4.75 14.43
CA VAL A 36 -18.90 4.63 12.98
C VAL A 36 -19.79 3.46 12.59
N SER A 37 -19.96 2.49 13.47
CA SER A 37 -20.80 1.30 13.27
C SER A 37 -22.27 1.65 13.24
N THR A 38 -22.62 2.49 12.34
CA THR A 38 -23.93 2.41 11.77
C THR A 38 -23.90 1.25 10.78
N ARG A 39 -25.02 0.62 10.48
CA ARG A 39 -25.25 -0.47 9.52
C ARG A 39 -24.67 -0.25 8.10
N ARG A 40 -23.64 0.59 7.93
CA ARG A 40 -23.18 1.13 6.64
C ARG A 40 -21.71 0.86 6.35
N ILE A 41 -20.89 0.63 7.40
CA ILE A 41 -19.50 0.20 7.29
C ILE A 41 -19.40 -1.07 8.12
N THR A 42 -19.40 -2.20 7.45
CA THR A 42 -19.58 -3.50 8.11
C THR A 42 -18.28 -4.26 8.26
N HIS A 43 -17.32 -4.01 7.37
CA HIS A 43 -16.07 -4.76 7.32
C HIS A 43 -14.87 -3.85 7.08
N PHE A 44 -13.73 -4.28 7.60
CA PHE A 44 -12.46 -3.57 7.47
C PHE A 44 -11.29 -4.56 7.60
N GLY A 45 -10.17 -4.26 6.96
CA GLY A 45 -8.92 -5.00 7.14
C GLY A 45 -8.12 -4.43 8.32
N HIS A 46 -8.31 -5.00 9.53
CA HIS A 46 -7.56 -4.61 10.73
C HIS A 46 -6.25 -5.40 10.85
N ILE A 47 -5.18 -4.71 11.23
CA ILE A 47 -3.94 -5.37 11.67
C ILE A 47 -4.22 -6.12 12.98
N PRO A 48 -3.78 -7.39 13.13
CA PRO A 48 -3.97 -8.15 14.35
C PRO A 48 -3.42 -7.45 15.60
N ALA A 49 -4.13 -7.54 16.72
CA ALA A 49 -3.80 -6.81 17.95
C ALA A 49 -2.38 -7.10 18.47
N GLU A 50 -1.93 -8.35 18.33
CA GLU A 50 -0.57 -8.75 18.70
C GLU A 50 0.50 -8.07 17.81
N VAL A 51 0.21 -7.82 16.54
CA VAL A 51 1.12 -7.11 15.62
C VAL A 51 1.11 -5.61 15.93
N VAL A 52 -0.04 -5.05 16.30
CA VAL A 52 -0.14 -3.65 16.76
C VAL A 52 0.73 -3.43 18.01
N GLU A 53 0.73 -4.37 18.97
CA GLU A 53 1.60 -4.26 20.16
C GLU A 53 3.07 -4.41 19.79
N GLN A 54 3.44 -5.35 18.92
CA GLN A 54 4.81 -5.45 18.38
C GLN A 54 5.25 -4.16 17.70
N SER A 55 4.37 -3.52 16.93
CA SER A 55 4.64 -2.22 16.27
C SER A 55 4.92 -1.14 17.32
N ARG A 56 4.15 -1.12 18.40
CA ARG A 56 4.35 -0.19 19.49
C ARG A 56 5.67 -0.44 20.23
N GLU A 57 6.04 -1.71 20.44
CA GLU A 57 7.29 -2.10 21.09
C GLU A 57 8.52 -1.76 20.24
N ALA A 58 8.43 -1.82 18.92
CA ALA A 58 9.49 -1.43 17.98
C ALA A 58 9.89 0.05 18.11
N VAL A 59 9.00 0.89 18.66
CA VAL A 59 9.28 2.31 18.90
C VAL A 59 9.77 2.51 20.33
N PRO A 60 10.98 3.09 20.53
CA PRO A 60 11.50 3.38 21.85
C PRO A 60 10.54 4.22 22.69
N HIS A 61 10.36 3.92 23.97
CA HIS A 61 9.34 4.50 24.84
C HIS A 61 9.27 6.04 24.79
N ARG A 62 10.43 6.72 24.72
CA ARG A 62 10.50 8.19 24.67
C ARG A 62 9.95 8.79 23.40
N GLN A 63 9.98 8.05 22.28
CA GLN A 63 9.51 8.49 20.96
C GLN A 63 8.02 8.18 20.74
N ARG A 64 7.41 7.26 21.50
CA ARG A 64 6.01 6.83 21.30
C ARG A 64 5.01 7.98 21.31
N LYS A 65 5.25 9.01 22.11
CA LYS A 65 4.38 10.19 22.20
C LYS A 65 4.33 11.03 20.91
N TYR A 66 5.28 10.86 19.99
CA TYR A 66 5.33 11.59 18.73
C TYR A 66 4.67 10.85 17.55
N GLY A 67 4.28 9.59 17.74
CA GLY A 67 3.70 8.76 16.70
C GLY A 67 2.29 8.27 17.02
N THR A 68 1.69 7.66 16.05
CA THR A 68 0.37 7.01 16.11
C THR A 68 0.53 5.51 15.81
N PRO A 69 -0.47 4.66 16.08
CA PRO A 69 -0.39 3.24 15.73
C PRO A 69 0.03 3.00 14.29
N TYR A 70 -0.47 3.79 13.36
CA TYR A 70 -0.14 3.73 11.96
C TYR A 70 1.35 4.04 11.67
N THR A 71 1.95 5.03 12.34
CA THR A 71 3.39 5.32 12.20
C THR A 71 4.25 4.24 12.86
N PHE A 72 3.75 3.57 13.90
CA PHE A 72 4.44 2.45 14.54
C PHE A 72 4.51 1.24 13.62
N ASN A 73 3.44 0.95 12.87
CA ASN A 73 3.44 -0.10 11.85
C ASN A 73 4.52 0.15 10.79
N ALA A 74 4.71 1.41 10.38
CA ALA A 74 5.77 1.79 9.45
C ALA A 74 7.18 1.56 10.03
N VAL A 75 7.39 1.84 11.32
CA VAL A 75 8.67 1.58 12.02
C VAL A 75 8.94 0.08 12.08
N LEU A 76 7.94 -0.74 12.42
CA LEU A 76 8.10 -2.19 12.47
C LEU A 76 8.41 -2.78 11.08
N ALA A 77 7.67 -2.37 10.05
CA ALA A 77 7.93 -2.79 8.67
C ALA A 77 9.36 -2.38 8.23
N ALA A 78 9.79 -1.17 8.57
CA ALA A 78 11.14 -0.69 8.30
C ALA A 78 12.21 -1.57 8.98
N GLN A 79 12.01 -1.91 10.25
CA GLN A 79 12.89 -2.81 11.00
C GLN A 79 13.05 -4.18 10.32
N ASP A 80 11.93 -4.76 9.87
CA ASP A 80 11.94 -6.07 9.21
C ASP A 80 12.66 -6.01 7.86
N ALA A 81 12.39 -4.98 7.05
CA ALA A 81 13.07 -4.79 5.76
C ALA A 81 14.58 -4.61 5.92
N ILE A 82 15.02 -3.84 6.90
CA ILE A 82 16.44 -3.63 7.22
C ILE A 82 17.07 -4.95 7.69
N THR A 83 16.37 -5.72 8.51
CA THR A 83 16.84 -7.01 9.01
C THR A 83 17.02 -8.01 7.87
N GLU A 84 16.06 -8.10 6.96
CA GLU A 84 16.13 -8.99 5.80
C GLU A 84 17.23 -8.56 4.80
N ALA A 85 17.46 -7.25 4.64
CA ALA A 85 18.56 -6.75 3.82
C ALA A 85 19.95 -7.17 4.34
N GLY A 86 20.03 -7.62 5.59
CA GLY A 86 21.21 -8.22 6.21
C GLY A 86 22.25 -7.23 6.72
N PRO A 87 23.37 -7.73 7.24
CA PRO A 87 24.35 -6.91 7.99
C PRO A 87 25.02 -5.82 7.14
N GLY A 88 25.02 -5.96 5.82
CA GLY A 88 25.56 -4.94 4.93
C GLY A 88 24.82 -3.60 4.99
N TRP A 89 23.59 -3.55 5.51
CA TRP A 89 22.90 -2.30 5.80
C TRP A 89 23.69 -1.42 6.77
N ALA A 90 24.17 -2.01 7.85
CA ALA A 90 24.91 -1.28 8.89
C ALA A 90 26.29 -0.77 8.42
N SER A 91 26.84 -1.36 7.37
CA SER A 91 28.13 -0.92 6.80
C SER A 91 28.04 0.33 5.92
N VAL A 92 26.83 0.72 5.50
CA VAL A 92 26.60 1.98 4.77
C VAL A 92 26.56 3.13 5.76
N ASP A 93 27.26 4.24 5.45
CA ASP A 93 27.24 5.47 6.26
C ASP A 93 25.77 5.96 6.42
N ASP A 94 25.40 6.40 7.62
CA ASP A 94 24.03 6.83 7.93
C ASP A 94 23.56 8.04 7.07
N HIS A 95 24.49 8.93 6.67
CA HIS A 95 24.25 10.01 5.73
C HIS A 95 24.05 9.53 4.28
N ARG A 96 24.32 8.26 4.00
CA ARG A 96 24.16 7.62 2.69
C ARG A 96 22.95 6.68 2.64
N ARG A 97 22.22 6.54 3.76
CA ARG A 97 20.97 5.77 3.86
C ARG A 97 19.79 6.69 3.58
N GLY A 98 19.18 6.57 2.39
CA GLY A 98 18.01 7.36 1.99
C GLY A 98 16.72 6.84 2.61
N LEU A 99 15.71 7.72 2.77
CA LEU A 99 14.38 7.39 3.28
C LEU A 99 13.29 8.08 2.47
N PHE A 100 12.42 7.30 1.86
CA PHE A 100 11.31 7.78 1.04
C PHE A 100 10.00 7.20 1.57
N VAL A 101 9.15 8.05 2.14
CA VAL A 101 7.91 7.61 2.80
C VAL A 101 6.71 8.06 2.01
N ALA A 102 5.88 7.10 1.66
CA ALA A 102 4.56 7.30 1.08
C ALA A 102 3.50 7.13 2.16
N GLN A 103 2.56 8.06 2.24
CA GLN A 103 1.46 7.99 3.20
C GLN A 103 0.17 8.58 2.65
N ASP A 104 -0.94 8.19 3.25
CA ASP A 104 -2.25 8.73 2.95
C ASP A 104 -2.46 10.10 3.62
N ASN A 105 -3.45 10.84 3.13
CA ASN A 105 -3.87 12.11 3.73
C ASN A 105 -4.57 11.98 5.09
N SER A 106 -4.80 10.77 5.56
CA SER A 106 -5.68 10.44 6.69
C SER A 106 -4.98 10.53 8.04
N THR A 107 -4.33 11.64 8.34
CA THR A 107 -3.50 11.75 9.55
C THR A 107 -4.07 12.67 10.63
N THR A 108 -5.37 12.63 10.88
CA THR A 108 -5.95 13.41 11.97
C THR A 108 -6.60 12.52 13.04
N PRO A 109 -5.81 11.77 13.83
CA PRO A 109 -6.36 10.88 14.87
C PRO A 109 -7.24 11.61 15.90
N SER A 110 -7.06 12.90 16.02
CA SER A 110 -7.78 13.76 16.99
C SER A 110 -9.17 14.21 16.57
N ILE A 111 -9.54 14.07 15.29
CA ILE A 111 -10.89 14.49 14.89
C ILE A 111 -11.96 13.58 15.50
N GLY A 112 -11.69 12.28 15.62
CA GLY A 112 -12.57 11.37 16.36
C GLY A 112 -12.71 11.75 17.83
N THR A 113 -11.63 12.18 18.46
CA THR A 113 -11.63 12.67 19.87
C THR A 113 -12.36 14.01 19.97
N PHE A 114 -12.12 14.91 19.02
CA PHE A 114 -12.85 16.19 18.93
C PHE A 114 -14.35 15.98 18.72
N ALA A 115 -14.75 15.09 17.82
CA ALA A 115 -16.16 14.76 17.59
C ALA A 115 -16.81 14.11 18.83
N ARG A 116 -16.07 13.30 19.59
CA ARG A 116 -16.52 12.77 20.88
C ARG A 116 -16.72 13.88 21.91
N GLY A 117 -15.79 14.82 22.00
CA GLY A 117 -15.92 15.99 22.86
C GLY A 117 -17.14 16.84 22.52
N LEU A 118 -17.37 17.09 21.22
CA LEU A 118 -18.58 17.78 20.76
C LEU A 118 -19.88 17.03 21.11
N ALA A 119 -19.90 15.71 20.95
CA ALA A 119 -21.07 14.89 21.27
C ALA A 119 -21.40 14.88 22.78
N GLN A 120 -20.42 15.07 23.64
CA GLN A 120 -20.61 15.15 25.09
C GLN A 120 -21.17 16.49 25.57
N LEU A 121 -21.10 17.54 24.74
CA LEU A 121 -21.60 18.88 25.09
C LEU A 121 -23.11 19.05 24.95
N GLY A 122 -23.84 17.97 24.64
CA GLY A 122 -25.30 17.92 24.64
C GLY A 122 -25.98 18.23 23.30
N GLU A 123 -27.26 17.99 23.21
CA GLU A 123 -28.11 18.15 21.99
C GLU A 123 -28.43 19.62 21.62
N GLY A 124 -27.75 20.59 22.22
CA GLY A 124 -27.94 22.00 21.92
C GLY A 124 -27.38 22.41 20.56
N ARG A 125 -28.08 23.29 19.85
CA ARG A 125 -27.64 23.81 18.55
C ARG A 125 -26.54 24.85 18.63
N GLU A 126 -26.16 25.32 19.81
CA GLU A 126 -25.10 26.29 20.05
C GLU A 126 -23.93 25.62 20.77
N ILE A 127 -22.74 25.71 20.18
CA ILE A 127 -21.51 25.20 20.77
C ILE A 127 -20.98 26.29 21.69
N ASP A 128 -20.90 26.01 22.99
CA ASP A 128 -20.13 26.83 23.92
C ASP A 128 -18.63 26.59 23.67
N PHE A 129 -18.00 27.49 22.91
CA PHE A 129 -16.58 27.41 22.60
C PHE A 129 -15.69 27.52 23.84
N GLY A 130 -16.15 28.19 24.91
CA GLY A 130 -15.42 28.27 26.17
C GLY A 130 -15.40 26.92 26.89
N ALA A 131 -16.57 26.28 27.00
CA ALA A 131 -16.68 24.92 27.56
C ALA A 131 -15.93 23.90 26.73
N LEU A 132 -16.03 23.96 25.41
CA LEU A 132 -15.28 23.08 24.48
C LEU A 132 -13.77 23.27 24.63
N THR A 133 -13.28 24.50 24.65
CA THR A 133 -11.86 24.78 24.85
C THR A 133 -11.37 24.24 26.18
N ASN A 134 -12.16 24.41 27.23
CA ASN A 134 -11.82 23.93 28.56
C ASN A 134 -11.77 22.39 28.60
N GLU A 135 -12.74 21.71 27.98
CA GLU A 135 -12.76 20.25 27.87
C GLU A 135 -11.57 19.73 27.08
N LEU A 136 -11.28 20.33 25.94
CA LEU A 136 -10.19 19.87 25.06
C LEU A 136 -8.80 20.12 25.64
N LEU A 137 -8.57 21.26 26.28
CA LEU A 137 -7.25 21.66 26.76
C LEU A 137 -6.99 21.26 28.22
N MET A 138 -8.00 21.41 29.09
CA MET A 138 -7.79 21.24 30.55
C MET A 138 -8.15 19.83 31.03
N ASN A 139 -9.11 19.17 30.37
CA ASN A 139 -9.56 17.81 30.78
C ASN A 139 -8.94 16.71 29.93
N GLY A 140 -7.93 17.03 29.09
CA GLY A 140 -7.20 16.03 28.30
C GLY A 140 -7.98 15.48 27.11
N GLY A 141 -9.02 16.16 26.68
CA GLY A 141 -9.79 15.80 25.48
C GLY A 141 -9.01 15.93 24.18
N LEU A 142 -7.89 16.66 24.18
CA LEU A 142 -6.96 16.78 23.05
C LEU A 142 -5.56 16.35 23.47
N ASP A 143 -4.97 15.44 22.70
CA ASP A 143 -3.56 15.10 22.90
C ASP A 143 -2.67 16.32 22.58
N PRO A 144 -1.74 16.74 23.47
CA PRO A 144 -0.81 17.85 23.20
C PRO A 144 0.03 17.65 21.93
N PHE A 145 0.23 16.41 21.49
CA PHE A 145 0.99 16.06 20.29
C PHE A 145 0.13 15.97 19.00
N THR A 146 -1.17 16.29 19.09
CA THR A 146 -2.10 16.25 17.94
C THR A 146 -1.55 16.94 16.70
N ILE A 147 -0.93 18.13 16.84
CA ILE A 147 -0.36 18.85 15.70
C ILE A 147 0.80 18.07 15.08
N ILE A 148 1.64 17.44 15.91
CA ILE A 148 2.76 16.62 15.44
C ILE A 148 2.24 15.38 14.74
N HIS A 149 1.21 14.74 15.27
CA HIS A 149 0.58 13.56 14.66
C HIS A 149 -0.05 13.88 13.30
N ALA A 150 -0.53 15.10 13.10
CA ALA A 150 -1.13 15.57 11.85
C ALA A 150 -0.12 16.02 10.79
N LEU A 151 1.17 16.09 11.11
CA LEU A 151 2.18 16.48 10.12
C LEU A 151 2.39 15.40 9.06
N ASN A 152 2.37 15.80 7.81
CA ASN A 152 2.55 14.90 6.67
C ASN A 152 3.92 14.19 6.63
N ASN A 153 4.89 14.63 7.39
CA ASN A 153 6.21 14.01 7.53
C ASN A 153 6.40 13.30 8.89
N ASN A 154 5.35 13.10 9.65
CA ASN A 154 5.44 12.46 10.97
C ASN A 154 6.01 11.04 10.88
N THR A 155 5.51 10.23 9.94
CA THR A 155 6.02 8.86 9.71
C THR A 155 7.49 8.88 9.29
N LEU A 156 7.87 9.76 8.36
CA LEU A 156 9.27 9.91 7.94
C LEU A 156 10.16 10.26 9.13
N ALA A 157 9.75 11.24 9.96
CA ALA A 157 10.53 11.65 11.11
C ALA A 157 10.72 10.51 12.12
N LEU A 158 9.66 9.75 12.44
CA LEU A 158 9.76 8.67 13.40
C LEU A 158 10.63 7.51 12.88
N VAL A 159 10.45 7.09 11.63
CA VAL A 159 11.27 6.05 10.98
C VAL A 159 12.73 6.49 10.91
N SER A 160 13.00 7.73 10.52
CA SER A 160 14.35 8.31 10.46
C SER A 160 15.05 8.28 11.80
N ILE A 161 14.36 8.71 12.89
CA ILE A 161 14.93 8.76 14.23
C ILE A 161 15.21 7.35 14.77
N VAL A 162 14.29 6.40 14.59
CA VAL A 162 14.41 5.06 15.16
C VAL A 162 15.49 4.26 14.44
N HIS A 163 15.64 4.41 13.13
CA HIS A 163 16.58 3.63 12.32
C HIS A 163 17.82 4.40 11.88
N GLU A 164 18.03 5.61 12.42
CA GLU A 164 19.22 6.45 12.18
C GLU A 164 19.46 6.71 10.68
N LEU A 165 18.42 7.13 9.96
CA LEU A 165 18.47 7.44 8.54
C LEU A 165 18.71 8.95 8.36
N ARG A 166 19.83 9.34 7.82
CA ARG A 166 20.26 10.75 7.69
C ARG A 166 20.58 11.18 6.27
N GLY A 167 20.37 10.29 5.29
CA GLY A 167 20.58 10.56 3.87
C GLY A 167 19.44 11.34 3.23
N ASP A 168 19.41 11.32 1.91
CA ASP A 168 18.34 11.94 1.11
C ASP A 168 16.96 11.43 1.53
N CYS A 169 15.99 12.31 1.67
CA CYS A 169 14.68 11.92 2.18
C CYS A 169 13.52 12.69 1.54
N ALA A 170 12.35 12.04 1.47
CA ALA A 170 11.10 12.68 1.06
C ALA A 170 9.88 12.02 1.72
N ALA A 171 8.93 12.85 2.18
CA ALA A 171 7.59 12.43 2.57
C ALA A 171 6.60 12.80 1.47
N LEU A 172 5.84 11.82 1.00
CA LEU A 172 4.95 11.92 -0.15
C LEU A 172 3.52 11.59 0.28
N VAL A 173 2.59 12.48 -0.02
CA VAL A 173 1.19 12.37 0.36
C VAL A 173 0.34 12.50 -0.89
N GLN A 174 0.00 11.38 -1.50
CA GLN A 174 -0.75 11.31 -2.77
C GLN A 174 -1.67 10.07 -2.81
N GLY A 175 -2.13 9.57 -1.65
CA GLY A 175 -2.82 8.29 -1.60
C GLY A 175 -1.93 7.14 -2.09
N GLU A 176 -2.51 6.16 -2.77
CA GLU A 176 -1.79 4.97 -3.24
C GLU A 176 -0.63 5.30 -4.20
N SER A 177 -0.80 6.31 -5.07
CA SER A 177 0.25 6.73 -6.00
C SER A 177 1.49 7.31 -5.31
N ALA A 178 1.39 7.68 -4.02
CA ALA A 178 2.53 8.13 -3.24
C ALA A 178 3.64 7.08 -3.18
N ALA A 179 3.28 5.79 -3.09
CA ALA A 179 4.26 4.71 -3.06
C ALA A 179 5.07 4.61 -4.36
N VAL A 180 4.39 4.73 -5.51
CA VAL A 180 5.07 4.71 -6.80
C VAL A 180 5.97 5.94 -6.97
N THR A 181 5.51 7.12 -6.52
CA THR A 181 6.35 8.33 -6.51
C THR A 181 7.54 8.19 -5.55
N ALA A 182 7.38 7.51 -4.40
CA ALA A 182 8.47 7.22 -3.47
C ALA A 182 9.52 6.30 -4.12
N LEU A 183 9.08 5.26 -4.84
CA LEU A 183 9.96 4.39 -5.63
C LEU A 183 10.74 5.18 -6.69
N GLN A 184 10.08 6.11 -7.41
CA GLN A 184 10.73 6.99 -8.38
C GLN A 184 11.82 7.85 -7.73
N ARG A 185 11.50 8.47 -6.59
CA ARG A 185 12.45 9.32 -5.86
C ARG A 185 13.62 8.54 -5.31
N ALA A 186 13.39 7.35 -4.74
CA ALA A 186 14.43 6.45 -4.28
C ALA A 186 15.36 6.01 -5.43
N THR A 187 14.77 5.58 -6.55
CA THR A 187 15.52 5.19 -7.75
C THR A 187 16.36 6.33 -8.31
N PHE A 188 15.79 7.54 -8.37
CA PHE A 188 16.51 8.73 -8.78
C PHE A 188 17.70 9.02 -7.84
N SER A 189 17.48 8.98 -6.54
CA SER A 189 18.51 9.22 -5.53
C SER A 189 19.67 8.21 -5.62
N LEU A 190 19.32 6.92 -5.78
CA LEU A 190 20.31 5.85 -5.96
C LEU A 190 21.12 5.99 -7.27
N ARG A 191 20.43 6.25 -8.39
CA ARG A 191 21.07 6.39 -9.71
C ARG A 191 22.02 7.58 -9.79
N ASN A 192 21.65 8.68 -9.12
CA ASN A 192 22.47 9.91 -9.10
C ASN A 192 23.49 9.96 -7.94
N GLY A 193 23.56 8.91 -7.14
CA GLY A 193 24.55 8.81 -6.06
C GLY A 193 24.27 9.74 -4.88
N HIS A 194 23.02 10.21 -4.68
CA HIS A 194 22.65 10.95 -3.48
C HIS A 194 22.56 10.05 -2.24
N CYS A 195 22.21 8.77 -2.44
CA CYS A 195 22.32 7.72 -1.43
C CYS A 195 22.91 6.44 -2.04
N ASP A 196 23.35 5.52 -1.19
CA ASP A 196 23.88 4.22 -1.62
C ASP A 196 22.92 3.08 -1.38
N ILE A 197 22.06 3.23 -0.37
CA ILE A 197 20.95 2.35 -0.07
C ILE A 197 19.73 3.20 0.31
N ALA A 198 18.54 2.78 -0.05
CA ALA A 198 17.30 3.51 0.20
C ALA A 198 16.25 2.62 0.84
N LEU A 199 15.62 3.12 1.87
CA LEU A 199 14.42 2.54 2.46
C LEU A 199 13.20 3.26 1.88
N VAL A 200 12.30 2.52 1.25
CA VAL A 200 11.01 3.02 0.79
C VAL A 200 9.93 2.44 1.69
N VAL A 201 9.12 3.29 2.29
CA VAL A 201 8.07 2.89 3.23
C VAL A 201 6.73 3.40 2.70
N GLY A 202 5.77 2.51 2.54
CA GLY A 202 4.37 2.85 2.28
C GLY A 202 3.55 2.54 3.52
N ALA A 203 2.85 3.53 4.05
CA ALA A 203 1.99 3.33 5.20
C ALA A 203 0.63 3.97 4.94
N GLY A 204 -0.44 3.25 5.28
CA GLY A 204 -1.81 3.70 5.12
C GLY A 204 -2.68 3.22 6.26
N SER A 205 -3.61 4.05 6.67
CA SER A 205 -4.68 3.67 7.56
C SER A 205 -5.92 4.48 7.21
N TYR A 206 -6.92 3.79 6.71
CA TYR A 206 -8.24 4.38 6.50
C TYR A 206 -9.16 4.23 7.73
N ASN A 207 -8.63 3.70 8.83
CA ASN A 207 -9.35 3.51 10.10
C ASN A 207 -9.52 4.85 10.85
N GLU A 208 -10.14 5.80 10.19
CA GLU A 208 -10.39 7.13 10.71
C GLU A 208 -11.81 7.56 10.30
N PRO A 209 -12.65 8.02 11.25
CA PRO A 209 -14.08 8.25 11.01
C PRO A 209 -14.40 9.19 9.84
N LEU A 210 -13.64 10.26 9.64
CA LEU A 210 -13.90 11.19 8.54
C LEU A 210 -13.50 10.59 7.18
N THR A 211 -12.41 9.86 7.13
CA THR A 211 -11.97 9.15 5.93
C THR A 211 -13.01 8.12 5.51
N LEU A 212 -13.46 7.30 6.45
CA LEU A 212 -14.51 6.30 6.22
C LEU A 212 -15.82 6.96 5.78
N ALA A 213 -16.24 8.05 6.45
CA ALA A 213 -17.43 8.80 6.07
C ALA A 213 -17.30 9.44 4.67
N GLY A 214 -16.11 9.92 4.32
CA GLY A 214 -15.81 10.45 2.99
C GLY A 214 -15.97 9.39 1.90
N HIS A 215 -15.30 8.24 2.05
CA HIS A 215 -15.43 7.13 1.11
C HIS A 215 -16.84 6.58 1.01
N TYR A 216 -17.55 6.50 2.16
CA TYR A 216 -18.96 6.13 2.16
C TYR A 216 -19.81 7.09 1.33
N ARG A 217 -19.67 8.41 1.54
CA ARG A 217 -20.43 9.43 0.79
C ARG A 217 -20.13 9.45 -0.69
N LEU A 218 -18.92 9.12 -1.08
CA LEU A 218 -18.50 8.99 -2.48
C LEU A 218 -18.96 7.68 -3.13
N GLY A 219 -19.55 6.76 -2.34
CA GLY A 219 -20.06 5.49 -2.84
C GLY A 219 -18.95 4.48 -3.16
N HIS A 220 -17.78 4.64 -2.57
CA HIS A 220 -16.64 3.73 -2.83
C HIS A 220 -16.75 2.43 -2.04
N LEU A 221 -17.37 2.47 -0.84
CA LEU A 221 -17.40 1.34 0.08
C LEU A 221 -18.43 0.30 -0.33
N ALA A 222 -18.11 -0.97 -0.04
CA ALA A 222 -19.03 -2.08 -0.19
C ALA A 222 -20.33 -1.81 0.56
N LYS A 223 -21.45 -2.06 -0.11
CA LYS A 223 -22.78 -1.91 0.45
C LYS A 223 -23.09 -3.15 1.27
N ASP A 224 -23.87 -2.99 2.32
CA ASP A 224 -24.25 -4.06 3.24
C ASP A 224 -25.23 -5.10 2.62
N ALA A 225 -25.16 -5.32 1.33
CA ALA A 225 -26.13 -6.13 0.60
C ALA A 225 -26.05 -7.65 0.88
N GLY A 226 -25.09 -8.11 1.66
CA GLY A 226 -24.95 -9.52 1.97
C GLY A 226 -24.18 -9.82 3.26
N GLY A 227 -23.49 -8.84 3.82
CA GLY A 227 -22.82 -8.97 5.12
C GLY A 227 -21.70 -10.03 5.19
N ASP A 228 -21.21 -10.52 4.06
CA ASP A 228 -20.25 -11.61 4.01
C ASP A 228 -18.77 -11.16 4.07
N GLY A 229 -18.52 -9.84 4.02
CA GLY A 229 -17.17 -9.28 4.11
C GLY A 229 -16.26 -9.62 2.93
N GLN A 230 -16.82 -9.98 1.79
CA GLN A 230 -16.04 -10.34 0.61
C GLN A 230 -15.82 -9.12 -0.29
N LEU A 231 -14.57 -8.79 -0.57
CA LEU A 231 -14.21 -7.86 -1.63
C LEU A 231 -14.14 -8.62 -2.96
N ARG A 232 -14.98 -8.24 -3.93
CA ARG A 232 -15.17 -8.94 -5.21
C ARG A 232 -14.55 -8.16 -6.36
N SER A 233 -13.22 -8.20 -6.45
CA SER A 233 -12.50 -7.54 -7.54
C SER A 233 -12.87 -8.15 -8.90
N PHE A 234 -13.20 -7.28 -9.86
CA PHE A 234 -13.54 -7.64 -11.25
C PHE A 234 -14.75 -8.57 -11.42
N ASP A 235 -15.54 -8.80 -10.39
CA ASP A 235 -16.71 -9.66 -10.42
C ASP A 235 -17.99 -8.85 -10.71
N SER A 236 -18.94 -9.44 -11.43
CA SER A 236 -20.23 -8.80 -11.73
C SER A 236 -21.06 -8.47 -10.49
N ALA A 237 -20.83 -9.19 -9.39
CA ALA A 237 -21.45 -8.96 -8.09
C ALA A 237 -20.68 -7.98 -7.19
N GLN A 238 -19.70 -7.25 -7.74
CA GLN A 238 -18.99 -6.22 -6.97
C GLN A 238 -19.96 -5.13 -6.51
N ASP A 239 -19.80 -4.66 -5.27
CA ASP A 239 -20.66 -3.64 -4.69
C ASP A 239 -19.91 -2.51 -3.97
N GLY A 240 -18.59 -2.53 -3.99
CA GLY A 240 -17.73 -1.54 -3.39
C GLY A 240 -16.45 -2.11 -2.78
N THR A 241 -15.54 -1.21 -2.40
CA THR A 241 -14.28 -1.59 -1.76
C THR A 241 -14.42 -1.83 -0.27
N ILE A 242 -13.50 -2.62 0.28
CA ILE A 242 -13.26 -2.74 1.71
C ILE A 242 -11.90 -2.11 2.00
N LEU A 243 -11.89 -1.08 2.84
CA LEU A 243 -10.67 -0.39 3.23
C LEU A 243 -9.90 -1.18 4.29
N SER A 244 -8.62 -0.92 4.40
CA SER A 244 -7.76 -1.56 5.39
C SER A 244 -6.65 -0.61 5.86
N GLU A 245 -5.86 -1.10 6.79
CA GLU A 245 -4.63 -0.47 7.24
C GLU A 245 -3.44 -1.35 6.89
N GLY A 246 -2.25 -0.75 6.81
CA GLY A 246 -1.05 -1.50 6.51
C GLY A 246 0.20 -0.64 6.39
N ALA A 247 1.34 -1.29 6.56
CA ALA A 247 2.63 -0.71 6.27
C ALA A 247 3.54 -1.73 5.58
N VAL A 248 4.23 -1.29 4.55
CA VAL A 248 5.23 -2.10 3.84
C VAL A 248 6.49 -1.26 3.68
N ALA A 249 7.63 -1.88 3.91
CA ALA A 249 8.93 -1.27 3.70
C ALA A 249 9.79 -2.13 2.76
N LEU A 250 10.52 -1.49 1.88
CA LEU A 250 11.40 -2.13 0.90
C LEU A 250 12.78 -1.50 0.96
N VAL A 251 13.83 -2.32 0.98
CA VAL A 251 15.21 -1.87 0.81
C VAL A 251 15.59 -1.94 -0.65
N LEU A 252 15.98 -0.80 -1.21
CA LEU A 252 16.44 -0.66 -2.60
C LEU A 252 17.93 -0.27 -2.62
N GLU A 253 18.66 -0.83 -3.57
CA GLU A 253 20.05 -0.50 -3.84
C GLU A 253 20.38 -0.79 -5.31
N ARG A 254 21.48 -0.23 -5.79
CA ARG A 254 21.97 -0.55 -7.15
C ARG A 254 22.41 -2.00 -7.21
N SER A 255 22.07 -2.71 -8.29
CA SER A 255 22.38 -4.15 -8.45
C SER A 255 23.85 -4.46 -8.21
N ARG A 256 24.77 -3.61 -8.72
CA ARG A 256 26.22 -3.77 -8.52
C ARG A 256 26.62 -3.70 -7.04
N ASP A 257 25.99 -2.83 -6.26
CA ASP A 257 26.31 -2.63 -4.84
C ASP A 257 25.76 -3.78 -4.00
N ALA A 258 24.54 -4.26 -4.33
CA ALA A 258 23.97 -5.47 -3.74
C ALA A 258 24.89 -6.68 -3.97
N THR A 259 25.32 -6.91 -5.21
CA THR A 259 26.24 -7.99 -5.55
C THR A 259 27.58 -7.85 -4.82
N ALA A 260 28.15 -6.64 -4.78
CA ALA A 260 29.44 -6.38 -4.14
C ALA A 260 29.44 -6.68 -2.64
N ARG A 261 28.31 -6.48 -1.94
CA ARG A 261 28.16 -6.81 -0.51
C ARG A 261 27.61 -8.22 -0.23
N GLY A 262 27.35 -9.02 -1.28
CA GLY A 262 26.84 -10.38 -1.15
C GLY A 262 25.35 -10.45 -0.76
N ALA A 263 24.55 -9.41 -1.01
CA ALA A 263 23.11 -9.46 -0.80
C ALA A 263 22.43 -10.34 -1.85
N THR A 264 21.34 -10.98 -1.46
CA THR A 264 20.48 -11.73 -2.38
C THR A 264 19.37 -10.80 -2.90
N PRO A 265 19.35 -10.44 -4.19
CA PRO A 265 18.26 -9.67 -4.75
C PRO A 265 16.95 -10.47 -4.75
N LEU A 266 15.88 -9.87 -4.26
CA LEU A 266 14.54 -10.46 -4.26
C LEU A 266 13.76 -10.10 -5.53
N VAL A 267 13.86 -8.84 -5.95
CA VAL A 267 13.17 -8.26 -7.11
C VAL A 267 14.07 -7.21 -7.76
N GLN A 268 14.07 -7.17 -9.07
CA GLN A 268 14.65 -6.06 -9.84
C GLN A 268 13.53 -5.06 -10.18
N LEU A 269 13.56 -3.88 -9.56
CA LEU A 269 12.71 -2.77 -9.96
C LEU A 269 13.27 -2.19 -11.27
N CYS A 270 12.50 -2.25 -12.33
CA CYS A 270 12.90 -1.78 -13.66
C CYS A 270 12.52 -0.32 -13.87
N ASP A 271 11.24 -0.03 -13.74
CA ASP A 271 10.70 1.30 -14.00
C ASP A 271 9.38 1.53 -13.28
N THR A 272 8.98 2.81 -13.26
CA THR A 272 7.74 3.26 -12.65
C THR A 272 7.17 4.43 -13.42
N VAL A 273 5.85 4.50 -13.53
CA VAL A 273 5.17 5.62 -14.17
C VAL A 273 4.04 6.14 -13.29
N VAL A 274 3.88 7.45 -13.24
CA VAL A 274 2.75 8.13 -12.60
C VAL A 274 2.11 9.06 -13.62
N VAL A 275 0.81 8.90 -13.83
CA VAL A 275 0.02 9.66 -14.79
C VAL A 275 -1.08 10.38 -14.03
N SER A 276 -1.04 11.71 -13.98
CA SER A 276 -2.17 12.47 -13.48
C SER A 276 -3.15 12.72 -14.61
N GLY A 277 -4.38 12.21 -14.48
CA GLY A 277 -5.46 12.49 -15.41
C GLY A 277 -6.07 13.86 -15.12
N SER A 278 -6.00 14.79 -16.09
CA SER A 278 -7.02 15.84 -16.15
C SER A 278 -8.35 15.17 -16.51
N ARG A 279 -9.49 15.76 -16.14
CA ARG A 279 -10.81 15.35 -16.62
C ARG A 279 -10.75 15.28 -18.16
N GLY A 280 -10.63 14.06 -18.73
CA GLY A 280 -10.50 13.85 -20.18
C GLY A 280 -9.33 12.97 -20.63
N ALA A 281 -8.33 12.71 -19.80
CA ALA A 281 -7.35 11.66 -20.09
C ALA A 281 -7.96 10.32 -19.70
N GLY A 282 -8.65 9.69 -20.62
CA GLY A 282 -9.29 8.38 -20.44
C GLY A 282 -8.27 7.25 -20.26
N PRO A 283 -8.75 6.01 -20.00
CA PRO A 283 -7.91 4.81 -19.86
C PRO A 283 -6.91 4.61 -20.98
N ALA A 284 -7.25 4.97 -22.21
CA ALA A 284 -6.38 4.86 -23.38
C ALA A 284 -5.10 5.72 -23.26
N HIS A 285 -5.17 6.92 -22.68
CA HIS A 285 -3.97 7.73 -22.45
C HIS A 285 -3.04 7.09 -21.40
N VAL A 286 -3.61 6.56 -20.35
CA VAL A 286 -2.85 5.84 -19.31
C VAL A 286 -2.21 4.59 -19.91
N ALA A 287 -2.96 3.83 -20.72
CA ALA A 287 -2.47 2.64 -21.41
C ALA A 287 -1.26 2.97 -22.29
N HIS A 288 -1.31 4.05 -23.09
CA HIS A 288 -0.17 4.47 -23.89
C HIS A 288 1.09 4.75 -23.05
N ARG A 289 0.93 5.40 -21.90
CA ARG A 289 2.08 5.65 -20.98
C ARG A 289 2.66 4.38 -20.39
N TYR A 290 1.83 3.37 -20.14
CA TYR A 290 2.29 2.07 -19.63
C TYR A 290 2.97 1.28 -20.76
N ASP A 291 2.45 1.34 -21.98
CA ASP A 291 3.06 0.74 -23.17
C ASP A 291 4.45 1.34 -23.43
N ASP A 292 4.58 2.68 -23.41
CA ASP A 292 5.86 3.38 -23.51
C ASP A 292 6.88 2.84 -22.47
N MET A 293 6.45 2.66 -21.21
CA MET A 293 7.31 2.13 -20.16
C MET A 293 7.75 0.69 -20.46
N LEU A 294 6.86 -0.18 -20.89
CA LEU A 294 7.18 -1.55 -21.27
C LEU A 294 8.21 -1.57 -22.39
N HIS A 295 7.96 -0.83 -23.48
CA HIS A 295 8.85 -0.74 -24.64
C HIS A 295 10.23 -0.18 -24.29
N GLN A 296 10.32 0.85 -23.46
CA GLN A 296 11.59 1.44 -23.00
C GLN A 296 12.43 0.44 -22.18
N ASN A 297 11.78 -0.55 -21.57
CA ASN A 297 12.44 -1.61 -20.80
C ASN A 297 12.63 -2.91 -21.62
N GLY A 298 12.38 -2.86 -22.94
CA GLY A 298 12.57 -3.99 -23.84
C GLY A 298 11.59 -5.13 -23.60
N ILE A 299 10.40 -4.84 -23.06
CA ILE A 299 9.33 -5.83 -22.88
C ILE A 299 8.22 -5.52 -23.86
N GLY A 300 7.99 -6.43 -24.80
CA GLY A 300 6.74 -6.40 -25.58
C GLY A 300 5.55 -6.78 -24.71
N THR A 301 4.38 -6.25 -25.03
CA THR A 301 3.14 -6.57 -24.29
C THR A 301 2.87 -8.08 -24.21
N GLU A 302 3.31 -8.86 -25.21
CA GLU A 302 3.18 -10.33 -25.23
C GLU A 302 4.23 -11.06 -24.38
N GLN A 303 5.27 -10.35 -23.90
CA GLN A 303 6.39 -10.92 -23.15
C GLN A 303 6.27 -10.68 -21.65
N LEU A 304 5.28 -9.92 -21.22
CA LEU A 304 5.02 -9.68 -19.81
C LEU A 304 4.54 -10.99 -19.15
N GLY A 305 5.11 -11.34 -18.00
CA GLY A 305 4.80 -12.59 -17.31
C GLY A 305 3.44 -12.59 -16.60
N ALA A 306 3.06 -11.45 -15.98
CA ALA A 306 1.78 -11.28 -15.30
C ALA A 306 1.45 -9.80 -15.04
N VAL A 307 0.17 -9.53 -14.78
CA VAL A 307 -0.31 -8.24 -14.26
C VAL A 307 -0.81 -8.44 -12.83
N LEU A 308 -0.34 -7.59 -11.92
CA LEU A 308 -0.89 -7.41 -10.57
C LEU A 308 -1.78 -6.17 -10.59
N ALA A 309 -3.05 -6.39 -10.81
CA ALA A 309 -4.04 -5.33 -10.94
C ALA A 309 -4.44 -4.77 -9.57
N ASP A 310 -4.90 -3.52 -9.56
CA ASP A 310 -5.38 -2.89 -8.32
C ASP A 310 -6.68 -3.55 -7.81
N GLY A 311 -7.69 -3.71 -8.69
CA GLY A 311 -8.87 -4.51 -8.40
C GLY A 311 -9.59 -4.10 -7.10
N LYS A 312 -9.95 -2.82 -6.98
CA LYS A 312 -10.53 -2.27 -5.74
C LYS A 312 -11.98 -2.70 -5.47
N ALA A 313 -12.67 -3.27 -6.46
CA ALA A 313 -14.11 -3.51 -6.44
C ALA A 313 -14.97 -2.23 -6.22
N ALA A 314 -14.37 -1.05 -6.33
CA ALA A 314 -15.10 0.21 -6.18
C ALA A 314 -15.83 0.56 -7.49
N PRO A 315 -17.06 1.08 -7.42
CA PRO A 315 -17.86 1.38 -8.60
C PRO A 315 -17.11 2.26 -9.62
N GLY A 316 -17.01 1.78 -10.85
CA GLY A 316 -16.35 2.46 -11.96
C GLY A 316 -14.82 2.30 -12.00
N TYR A 317 -14.15 1.92 -10.92
CA TYR A 317 -12.69 1.73 -10.89
C TYR A 317 -12.26 0.46 -11.61
N ASP A 318 -12.85 -0.68 -11.28
CA ASP A 318 -12.56 -1.96 -11.93
C ASP A 318 -12.91 -1.92 -13.42
N THR A 319 -14.02 -1.27 -13.80
CA THR A 319 -14.40 -1.10 -15.20
C THR A 319 -13.36 -0.27 -15.97
N ALA A 320 -12.87 0.83 -15.37
CA ALA A 320 -11.84 1.66 -15.99
C ALA A 320 -10.48 0.93 -16.09
N GLU A 321 -10.15 0.11 -15.08
CA GLU A 321 -8.94 -0.72 -15.11
C GLU A 321 -9.06 -1.83 -16.17
N ILE A 322 -10.21 -2.48 -16.30
CA ILE A 322 -10.48 -3.45 -17.38
C ILE A 322 -10.31 -2.79 -18.77
N GLU A 323 -10.83 -1.59 -18.97
CA GLU A 323 -10.67 -0.85 -20.22
C GLU A 323 -9.19 -0.56 -20.52
N LEU A 324 -8.44 -0.11 -19.52
CA LEU A 324 -7.00 0.12 -19.61
C LEU A 324 -6.25 -1.16 -19.96
N LEU A 325 -6.47 -2.23 -19.18
CA LEU A 325 -5.78 -3.52 -19.39
C LEU A 325 -6.17 -4.19 -20.70
N THR A 326 -7.43 -4.05 -21.14
CA THR A 326 -7.89 -4.55 -22.43
C THR A 326 -7.20 -3.81 -23.57
N THR A 327 -6.99 -2.49 -23.44
CA THR A 327 -6.26 -1.71 -24.43
C THR A 327 -4.82 -2.22 -24.61
N LEU A 328 -4.18 -2.65 -23.52
CA LEU A 328 -2.79 -3.13 -23.53
C LEU A 328 -2.67 -4.61 -23.90
N PHE A 329 -3.54 -5.46 -23.37
CA PHE A 329 -3.30 -6.90 -23.28
C PHE A 329 -4.40 -7.78 -23.90
N LYS A 330 -5.37 -7.22 -24.62
CA LYS A 330 -6.42 -8.00 -25.29
C LYS A 330 -5.83 -9.10 -26.17
N GLY A 331 -6.19 -10.34 -25.87
CA GLY A 331 -5.76 -11.50 -26.65
C GLY A 331 -4.30 -11.93 -26.45
N SER A 332 -3.56 -11.29 -25.53
CA SER A 332 -2.17 -11.66 -25.21
C SER A 332 -2.06 -12.94 -24.37
N GLY A 333 -3.12 -13.33 -23.67
CA GLY A 333 -3.09 -14.47 -22.73
C GLY A 333 -2.30 -14.21 -21.46
N ILE A 334 -1.94 -12.94 -21.17
CA ILE A 334 -1.20 -12.56 -19.96
C ILE A 334 -2.14 -12.70 -18.76
N PRO A 335 -1.73 -13.47 -17.72
CA PRO A 335 -2.56 -13.64 -16.54
C PRO A 335 -2.64 -12.38 -15.70
N VAL A 336 -3.85 -12.07 -15.25
CA VAL A 336 -4.17 -10.93 -14.39
C VAL A 336 -4.64 -11.45 -13.02
N SER A 337 -4.03 -10.97 -11.95
CA SER A 337 -4.46 -11.27 -10.59
C SER A 337 -4.39 -10.03 -9.69
N THR A 338 -4.99 -10.13 -8.51
CA THR A 338 -4.94 -9.09 -7.46
C THR A 338 -5.03 -9.70 -6.08
N VAL A 339 -4.32 -9.12 -5.13
CA VAL A 339 -4.34 -9.52 -3.72
C VAL A 339 -5.40 -8.76 -2.91
N ARG A 340 -6.06 -7.77 -3.48
CA ARG A 340 -7.01 -6.90 -2.74
C ARG A 340 -8.15 -7.64 -2.05
N PRO A 341 -8.73 -8.72 -2.60
CA PRO A 341 -9.72 -9.52 -1.88
C PRO A 341 -9.21 -10.10 -0.54
N ILE A 342 -7.90 -10.24 -0.39
CA ILE A 342 -7.27 -10.77 0.83
C ILE A 342 -6.97 -9.66 1.84
N THR A 343 -6.39 -8.55 1.37
CA THR A 343 -5.85 -7.48 2.24
C THR A 343 -6.84 -6.34 2.48
N GLY A 344 -7.88 -6.22 1.67
CA GLY A 344 -8.57 -4.95 1.50
C GLY A 344 -7.68 -3.94 0.76
N THR A 345 -8.08 -2.67 0.78
CA THR A 345 -7.36 -1.55 0.15
C THR A 345 -6.53 -0.81 1.20
N PRO A 346 -5.21 -1.07 1.30
CA PRO A 346 -4.35 -0.54 2.37
C PRO A 346 -3.71 0.81 2.03
N GLY A 347 -4.34 1.60 1.15
CA GLY A 347 -3.87 2.93 0.79
C GLY A 347 -2.45 2.95 0.22
N ALA A 348 -1.62 3.85 0.73
CA ALA A 348 -0.24 4.05 0.25
C ALA A 348 0.66 2.81 0.42
N ALA A 349 0.27 1.81 1.19
CA ALA A 349 1.01 0.55 1.27
C ALA A 349 0.78 -0.35 0.04
N GLY A 350 -0.37 -0.21 -0.66
CA GLY A 350 -0.82 -1.11 -1.72
C GLY A 350 0.21 -1.45 -2.80
N PRO A 351 0.82 -0.47 -3.48
CA PRO A 351 1.82 -0.75 -4.52
C PRO A 351 3.08 -1.47 -4.00
N LEU A 352 3.47 -1.23 -2.74
CA LEU A 352 4.61 -1.93 -2.14
C LEU A 352 4.27 -3.36 -1.73
N VAL A 353 3.00 -3.64 -1.41
CA VAL A 353 2.50 -5.03 -1.19
C VAL A 353 2.75 -5.86 -2.43
N ASP A 354 2.33 -5.37 -3.60
CA ASP A 354 2.44 -6.10 -4.85
C ASP A 354 3.91 -6.30 -5.26
N LEU A 355 4.77 -5.30 -5.01
CA LEU A 355 6.20 -5.42 -5.28
C LEU A 355 6.89 -6.41 -4.32
N ALA A 356 6.48 -6.48 -3.06
CA ALA A 356 6.93 -7.50 -2.11
C ALA A 356 6.48 -8.91 -2.56
N LEU A 357 5.24 -9.05 -2.98
CA LEU A 357 4.68 -10.31 -3.50
C LEU A 357 5.32 -10.75 -4.81
N ALA A 358 5.82 -9.82 -5.64
CA ALA A 358 6.55 -10.18 -6.86
C ALA A 358 7.75 -11.09 -6.56
N GLY A 359 8.45 -10.90 -5.44
CA GLY A 359 9.53 -11.77 -5.00
C GLY A 359 9.07 -13.22 -4.75
N GLN A 360 7.90 -13.39 -4.11
CA GLN A 360 7.33 -14.72 -3.89
C GLN A 360 6.85 -15.35 -5.20
N ILE A 361 6.17 -14.57 -6.07
CA ILE A 361 5.76 -15.03 -7.40
C ILE A 361 6.95 -15.54 -8.20
N PHE A 362 8.07 -14.82 -8.18
CA PHE A 362 9.28 -15.23 -8.88
C PHE A 362 9.91 -16.49 -8.28
N THR A 363 9.90 -16.63 -6.97
CA THR A 363 10.47 -17.79 -6.27
C THR A 363 9.63 -19.04 -6.50
N GLU A 364 8.31 -18.93 -6.28
CA GLU A 364 7.37 -20.05 -6.32
C GLU A 364 6.90 -20.40 -7.75
N ASN A 365 7.18 -19.55 -8.74
CA ASN A 365 6.63 -19.64 -10.10
C ASN A 365 5.10 -19.87 -10.09
N THR A 366 4.41 -19.14 -9.26
CA THR A 366 2.98 -19.27 -9.00
C THR A 366 2.33 -17.90 -8.93
N LEU A 367 1.22 -17.73 -9.63
CA LEU A 367 0.35 -16.56 -9.51
C LEU A 367 -0.96 -17.00 -8.85
N PRO A 368 -1.24 -16.57 -7.61
CA PRO A 368 -2.47 -16.92 -6.94
C PRO A 368 -3.71 -16.37 -7.66
N ALA A 369 -4.84 -17.03 -7.47
CA ALA A 369 -6.10 -16.63 -8.07
C ALA A 369 -6.68 -15.38 -7.38
N ILE A 370 -7.55 -14.69 -8.09
CA ILE A 370 -8.39 -13.63 -7.52
C ILE A 370 -9.46 -14.29 -6.66
N ALA A 371 -9.41 -14.07 -5.35
CA ALA A 371 -10.41 -14.63 -4.46
C ALA A 371 -11.79 -14.00 -4.74
N HIS A 372 -12.85 -14.79 -4.58
CA HIS A 372 -14.24 -14.40 -4.79
C HIS A 372 -14.60 -13.98 -6.23
N LEU A 373 -13.75 -14.21 -7.22
CA LEU A 373 -14.07 -13.99 -8.63
C LEU A 373 -14.80 -15.22 -9.17
N ALA A 374 -16.09 -15.09 -9.41
CA ALA A 374 -16.96 -16.14 -9.93
C ALA A 374 -17.51 -15.82 -11.33
N ASP A 375 -17.90 -14.57 -11.57
CA ASP A 375 -18.47 -14.08 -12.83
C ASP A 375 -17.73 -12.81 -13.26
N PRO A 376 -16.63 -12.93 -14.05
CA PRO A 376 -15.80 -11.81 -14.45
C PRO A 376 -16.57 -10.75 -15.25
N LEU A 377 -16.32 -9.47 -14.95
CA LEU A 377 -16.86 -8.33 -15.71
C LEU A 377 -16.42 -8.28 -17.18
N SER A 378 -15.40 -9.05 -17.55
CA SER A 378 -14.87 -9.10 -18.91
C SER A 378 -14.29 -10.47 -19.23
N ASP A 379 -14.54 -10.94 -20.45
CA ASP A 379 -13.94 -12.13 -21.03
C ASP A 379 -12.71 -11.82 -21.92
N GLN A 380 -12.32 -10.55 -22.01
CA GLN A 380 -11.21 -10.08 -22.87
C GLN A 380 -9.84 -10.13 -22.17
N LEU A 381 -9.81 -10.40 -20.87
CA LEU A 381 -8.61 -10.52 -20.04
C LEU A 381 -8.53 -11.92 -19.44
N GLU A 382 -7.30 -12.38 -19.22
CA GLU A 382 -7.02 -13.70 -18.65
C GLU A 382 -6.95 -13.61 -17.11
N PHE A 383 -8.08 -13.42 -16.44
CA PHE A 383 -8.14 -13.41 -14.98
C PHE A 383 -7.82 -14.80 -14.42
N VAL A 384 -6.96 -14.86 -13.39
CA VAL A 384 -6.63 -16.11 -12.71
C VAL A 384 -7.77 -16.48 -11.75
N GLN A 385 -8.48 -17.57 -12.04
CA GLN A 385 -9.66 -18.05 -11.31
C GLN A 385 -9.52 -19.49 -10.88
N GLY A 386 -10.30 -19.91 -9.88
CA GLY A 386 -10.48 -21.32 -9.48
C GLY A 386 -9.28 -21.98 -8.81
N GLY A 387 -8.14 -21.31 -8.79
CA GLY A 387 -6.92 -21.78 -8.15
C GLY A 387 -5.66 -21.12 -8.69
N PRO A 388 -4.53 -21.26 -8.00
CA PRO A 388 -3.28 -20.62 -8.42
C PRO A 388 -2.78 -21.19 -9.75
N ARG A 389 -2.28 -20.30 -10.62
CA ARG A 389 -1.68 -20.62 -11.90
C ARG A 389 -0.18 -20.86 -11.73
N LYS A 390 0.27 -22.07 -11.97
CA LYS A 390 1.70 -22.44 -11.94
C LYS A 390 2.32 -22.23 -13.32
N GLN A 391 3.19 -21.26 -13.43
CA GLN A 391 3.98 -21.00 -14.64
C GLN A 391 5.21 -20.16 -14.26
N ARG A 392 6.28 -20.25 -15.07
CA ARG A 392 7.44 -19.36 -14.89
C ARG A 392 7.02 -17.92 -15.19
N ILE A 393 7.28 -17.04 -14.25
CA ILE A 393 7.01 -15.60 -14.35
C ILE A 393 8.33 -14.87 -14.15
N ASP A 394 8.77 -14.12 -15.15
CA ASP A 394 10.05 -13.40 -15.13
C ASP A 394 9.86 -11.88 -15.06
N SER A 395 8.63 -11.40 -15.25
CA SER A 395 8.28 -9.98 -15.12
C SER A 395 6.84 -9.81 -14.66
N VAL A 396 6.59 -8.74 -13.90
CA VAL A 396 5.24 -8.34 -13.48
C VAL A 396 5.05 -6.85 -13.66
N LEU A 397 3.84 -6.47 -14.03
CA LEU A 397 3.37 -5.10 -14.07
C LEU A 397 2.31 -4.92 -12.96
N GLY A 398 2.62 -4.08 -11.95
CA GLY A 398 1.61 -3.61 -11.00
C GLY A 398 0.90 -2.37 -11.56
N THR A 399 -0.43 -2.33 -11.52
CA THR A 399 -1.24 -1.19 -11.97
C THR A 399 -2.08 -0.64 -10.82
N TYR A 400 -2.17 0.69 -10.69
CA TYR A 400 -2.83 1.35 -9.57
C TYR A 400 -3.58 2.59 -10.04
N ALA A 401 -4.79 2.77 -9.53
CA ALA A 401 -5.58 3.97 -9.74
C ALA A 401 -6.07 4.49 -8.39
N ASN A 402 -5.59 5.65 -7.95
CA ASN A 402 -6.06 6.19 -6.70
C ASN A 402 -7.43 6.88 -6.84
N PHE A 403 -8.11 7.09 -5.72
CA PHE A 403 -9.42 7.76 -5.68
C PHE A 403 -9.38 9.24 -6.11
N ASN A 404 -8.20 9.80 -6.34
CA ASN A 404 -7.98 11.20 -6.77
C ASN A 404 -7.75 11.33 -8.28
N GLY A 405 -7.89 10.25 -9.07
CA GLY A 405 -7.72 10.25 -10.51
C GLY A 405 -6.26 10.27 -10.98
N ILE A 406 -5.34 9.80 -10.15
CA ILE A 406 -3.94 9.53 -10.54
C ILE A 406 -3.82 8.04 -10.79
N SER A 407 -3.28 7.66 -11.94
CA SER A 407 -2.93 6.29 -12.28
C SER A 407 -1.42 6.11 -12.21
N SER A 408 -0.97 4.94 -11.79
CA SER A 408 0.46 4.64 -11.71
C SER A 408 0.73 3.16 -11.97
N ALA A 409 1.95 2.85 -12.39
CA ALA A 409 2.38 1.48 -12.58
C ALA A 409 3.83 1.27 -12.14
N VAL A 410 4.13 0.02 -11.81
CA VAL A 410 5.46 -0.46 -11.41
C VAL A 410 5.80 -1.67 -12.25
N LEU A 411 6.95 -1.62 -12.94
CA LEU A 411 7.50 -2.74 -13.68
C LEU A 411 8.64 -3.38 -12.90
N ALA A 412 8.49 -4.66 -12.63
CA ALA A 412 9.48 -5.45 -11.91
C ALA A 412 9.84 -6.73 -12.67
N LYS A 413 11.09 -7.17 -12.51
CA LYS A 413 11.60 -8.41 -13.09
C LYS A 413 12.19 -9.32 -12.03
N ARG A 414 12.24 -10.61 -12.35
CA ARG A 414 13.08 -11.57 -11.64
C ARG A 414 14.52 -11.09 -11.69
N PRO A 415 15.25 -11.07 -10.58
CA PRO A 415 16.68 -10.74 -10.62
C PRO A 415 17.45 -11.73 -11.50
N ASP A 416 18.43 -11.22 -12.26
CA ASP A 416 19.35 -12.08 -12.98
C ASP A 416 20.09 -12.97 -11.99
N ALA A 417 20.37 -14.22 -12.38
CA ALA A 417 21.16 -15.11 -11.56
C ALA A 417 22.53 -14.45 -11.31
N ALA A 418 22.95 -14.40 -10.05
CA ALA A 418 24.23 -13.80 -9.68
C ALA A 418 25.37 -14.48 -10.47
N GLY A 419 25.94 -13.78 -11.45
CA GLY A 419 27.02 -14.28 -12.29
C GLY A 419 26.82 -14.19 -13.80
N ALA A 420 25.70 -13.67 -14.29
CA ALA A 420 25.46 -13.41 -15.72
C ALA A 420 25.69 -11.92 -16.02
N ALA A 421 26.95 -11.46 -16.00
CA ALA A 421 27.41 -10.18 -16.52
C ALA A 421 28.82 -10.35 -17.07
#